data_9bc5605df0dfbcea8b4bbe2ccdde2fec
#
_entry.id   9bc5605df0dfbcea8b4bbe2ccdde2fec
#
_cell.length_a   1.000
_cell.length_b   1.000
_cell.length_c   1.000
_cell.angle_alpha   90.00
_cell.angle_beta   90.00
_cell.angle_gamma   90.00
#
_symmetry.space_group_name_H-M   'P 1'
#
loop_
_entity.id
_entity.type
_entity.pdbx_description
1 polymer ?
#
loop_
_entity_poly.entity_id
_entity_poly.type
_entity_poly.pdbx_seq_one_letter_code
_entity_poly.pdbx_strand_id
1 'polypeptide(L)'
;MTDKPSEGSSISDEDWEKFVQDAERDQVAAPKEPSARARMVTERLRQQEARGEEPAGWRTGPAWQDVNGRGSRRRKVWSAIGVLLAVGVAVVALKPSLALPGSDSEPAPASPLAPETSRPSGAPADAAGLPTRQRPFTGSPAARWAAGAAAIEVPKAESVSGVSAARIRTALRLTKDFVVAANLDREVLYGAEPEAALALVDPLQKDYLADLRSALRRPTAKNDPTWTFTRFDPDEVELVGTEVKVRGRMTVEPDGAGKAMIRADYTFVYPLAKTGGGDEVARAIVRRVVEVDVADPAEYRGTEGRIWVYRIDGEISNDDCEIGDGRIHPLFRSDLMSGPESSGEAIDPYDRSRGVDRGTEECGTVSRT
;
A
#
# COMPACT_ATOMS: atom_id res chain seq x y z
N MET A 1 -34.25 43.47 -61.72
CA MET A 1 -34.86 43.00 -60.47
C MET A 1 -33.76 42.39 -59.67
N THR A 2 -33.22 43.16 -58.73
CA THR A 2 -32.07 42.82 -57.91
C THR A 2 -32.57 42.48 -56.50
N ASP A 3 -32.45 41.24 -56.14
CA ASP A 3 -32.74 40.79 -54.79
C ASP A 3 -31.56 41.15 -53.85
N LYS A 4 -31.89 41.79 -52.76
CA LYS A 4 -31.01 42.30 -51.71
C LYS A 4 -30.86 41.23 -50.66
N PRO A 5 -29.64 40.82 -50.21
CA PRO A 5 -29.51 39.88 -49.10
C PRO A 5 -29.91 40.57 -47.80
N SER A 6 -30.63 39.84 -46.95
CA SER A 6 -31.05 40.25 -45.61
C SER A 6 -29.85 40.42 -44.70
N GLU A 7 -29.75 41.56 -44.00
CA GLU A 7 -28.79 41.86 -42.94
C GLU A 7 -28.97 40.86 -41.78
N GLY A 8 -27.91 40.12 -41.51
CA GLY A 8 -27.81 39.32 -40.28
C GLY A 8 -27.77 40.23 -39.06
N SER A 9 -28.69 40.02 -38.14
CA SER A 9 -28.75 40.69 -36.86
C SER A 9 -27.43 40.38 -36.10
N SER A 10 -26.56 41.39 -35.98
CA SER A 10 -25.39 41.30 -35.10
C SER A 10 -25.87 41.36 -33.65
N ILE A 11 -25.54 40.36 -32.87
CA ILE A 11 -25.73 40.35 -31.41
C ILE A 11 -24.95 41.53 -30.85
N SER A 12 -25.53 42.30 -29.93
CA SER A 12 -24.84 43.43 -29.30
C SER A 12 -23.73 42.95 -28.38
N ASP A 13 -22.65 43.71 -28.22
CA ASP A 13 -21.57 43.40 -27.32
C ASP A 13 -22.03 43.18 -25.87
N GLU A 14 -23.07 43.92 -25.45
CA GLU A 14 -23.68 43.76 -24.12
C GLU A 14 -24.42 42.41 -23.97
N ASP A 15 -25.08 41.92 -25.00
CA ASP A 15 -25.75 40.61 -24.98
C ASP A 15 -24.71 39.48 -24.99
N TRP A 16 -23.56 39.68 -25.64
CA TRP A 16 -22.45 38.74 -25.64
C TRP A 16 -21.77 38.67 -24.28
N GLU A 17 -21.50 39.79 -23.62
CA GLU A 17 -20.92 39.82 -22.26
C GLU A 17 -21.86 39.16 -21.24
N LYS A 18 -23.16 39.37 -21.38
CA LYS A 18 -24.17 38.75 -20.52
C LYS A 18 -24.22 37.23 -20.71
N PHE A 19 -24.14 36.77 -21.95
CA PHE A 19 -24.05 35.33 -22.27
C PHE A 19 -22.81 34.68 -21.69
N VAL A 20 -21.64 35.33 -21.77
CA VAL A 20 -20.39 34.83 -21.20
C VAL A 20 -20.49 34.74 -19.68
N GLN A 21 -21.04 35.74 -18.99
CA GLN A 21 -21.22 35.73 -17.54
C GLN A 21 -22.21 34.65 -17.08
N ASP A 22 -23.29 34.42 -17.84
CA ASP A 22 -24.24 33.35 -17.53
C ASP A 22 -23.63 31.95 -17.78
N ALA A 23 -22.86 31.80 -18.85
CA ALA A 23 -22.16 30.56 -19.14
C ALA A 23 -21.09 30.19 -18.08
N GLU A 24 -20.35 31.17 -17.53
CA GLU A 24 -19.42 30.96 -16.44
C GLU A 24 -20.11 30.56 -15.13
N ARG A 25 -21.28 31.13 -14.86
CA ARG A 25 -22.09 30.81 -13.69
C ARG A 25 -22.67 29.40 -13.75
N ASP A 26 -23.10 28.98 -14.95
CA ASP A 26 -23.65 27.64 -15.19
C ASP A 26 -22.58 26.55 -15.19
N GLN A 27 -21.31 26.87 -15.55
CA GLN A 27 -20.18 25.90 -15.45
C GLN A 27 -19.89 25.48 -14.01
N VAL A 28 -20.08 26.35 -13.02
CA VAL A 28 -19.88 26.03 -11.60
C VAL A 28 -20.95 25.08 -11.04
N ALA A 29 -22.16 25.10 -11.65
CA ALA A 29 -23.33 24.31 -11.24
C ALA A 29 -23.56 23.06 -12.12
N ALA A 30 -22.84 22.88 -13.21
CA ALA A 30 -23.04 21.77 -14.15
C ALA A 30 -22.53 20.44 -13.59
N PRO A 31 -23.32 19.36 -13.65
CA PRO A 31 -22.83 18.01 -13.30
C PRO A 31 -21.66 17.64 -14.19
N LYS A 32 -20.60 17.12 -13.57
CA LYS A 32 -19.40 16.67 -14.28
C LYS A 32 -19.76 15.71 -15.41
N GLU A 33 -19.40 16.04 -16.65
CA GLU A 33 -19.68 15.17 -17.81
C GLU A 33 -19.13 13.75 -17.60
N PRO A 34 -19.92 12.70 -17.90
CA PRO A 34 -19.43 11.32 -17.78
C PRO A 34 -18.25 11.10 -18.71
N SER A 35 -17.19 10.44 -18.18
CA SER A 35 -16.00 10.10 -18.98
C SER A 35 -16.36 9.28 -20.21
N ALA A 36 -15.52 9.31 -21.25
CA ALA A 36 -15.72 8.52 -22.46
C ALA A 36 -15.94 7.02 -22.16
N ARG A 37 -15.27 6.51 -21.12
CA ARG A 37 -15.43 5.15 -20.61
C ARG A 37 -16.83 4.92 -20.01
N ALA A 38 -17.33 5.89 -19.24
CA ALA A 38 -18.67 5.80 -18.66
C ALA A 38 -19.75 5.80 -19.74
N ARG A 39 -19.60 6.61 -20.79
CA ARG A 39 -20.52 6.65 -21.95
C ARG A 39 -20.54 5.29 -22.69
N MET A 40 -19.36 4.69 -22.94
CA MET A 40 -19.28 3.36 -23.58
C MET A 40 -19.91 2.25 -22.72
N VAL A 41 -19.73 2.27 -21.41
CA VAL A 41 -20.33 1.27 -20.51
C VAL A 41 -21.85 1.42 -20.50
N THR A 42 -22.36 2.64 -20.41
CA THR A 42 -23.81 2.92 -20.44
C THR A 42 -24.46 2.49 -21.75
N GLU A 43 -23.80 2.74 -22.87
CA GLU A 43 -24.25 2.33 -24.20
C GLU A 43 -24.30 0.79 -24.34
N ARG A 44 -23.27 0.11 -23.86
CA ARG A 44 -23.18 -1.35 -23.84
C ARG A 44 -24.29 -1.96 -22.97
N LEU A 45 -24.57 -1.39 -21.81
CA LEU A 45 -25.64 -1.87 -20.93
C LEU A 45 -27.02 -1.68 -21.57
N ARG A 46 -27.29 -0.52 -22.22
CA ARG A 46 -28.54 -0.29 -22.96
C ARG A 46 -28.71 -1.25 -24.12
N GLN A 47 -27.65 -1.59 -24.84
CA GLN A 47 -27.70 -2.59 -25.92
C GLN A 47 -27.96 -4.00 -25.39
N GLN A 48 -27.45 -4.35 -24.21
CA GLN A 48 -27.73 -5.64 -23.56
C GLN A 48 -29.19 -5.70 -23.07
N GLU A 49 -29.70 -4.64 -22.45
CA GLU A 49 -31.10 -4.54 -22.06
C GLU A 49 -32.05 -4.66 -23.28
N ALA A 50 -31.72 -3.99 -24.39
CA ALA A 50 -32.51 -4.05 -25.62
C ALA A 50 -32.53 -5.45 -26.26
N ARG A 51 -31.54 -6.30 -25.94
CA ARG A 51 -31.46 -7.71 -26.39
C ARG A 51 -32.07 -8.69 -25.40
N GLY A 52 -32.53 -8.23 -24.23
CA GLY A 52 -33.05 -9.09 -23.17
C GLY A 52 -31.97 -9.99 -22.51
N GLU A 53 -30.70 -9.65 -22.66
CA GLU A 53 -29.59 -10.38 -22.06
C GLU A 53 -29.32 -9.83 -20.64
N GLU A 54 -29.52 -10.67 -19.61
CA GLU A 54 -29.11 -10.30 -18.25
C GLU A 54 -27.57 -10.28 -18.15
N PRO A 55 -26.97 -9.23 -17.51
CA PRO A 55 -25.52 -9.15 -17.35
C PRO A 55 -24.98 -10.35 -16.57
N ALA A 56 -24.06 -11.10 -17.13
CA ALA A 56 -23.42 -12.23 -16.49
C ALA A 56 -22.72 -11.77 -15.19
N GLY A 57 -23.16 -12.28 -14.04
CA GLY A 57 -22.52 -12.06 -12.74
C GLY A 57 -23.34 -11.27 -11.71
N TRP A 58 -24.55 -10.82 -11.99
CA TRP A 58 -25.28 -9.95 -11.07
C TRP A 58 -26.24 -10.66 -10.08
N ARG A 59 -26.36 -11.96 -10.13
CA ARG A 59 -27.08 -12.76 -9.12
C ARG A 59 -26.52 -14.18 -9.00
N THR A 60 -25.31 -14.32 -8.52
CA THR A 60 -24.83 -15.59 -7.97
C THR A 60 -24.72 -15.48 -6.46
N GLY A 61 -25.84 -15.20 -5.81
CA GLY A 61 -26.04 -15.60 -4.44
C GLY A 61 -26.48 -17.07 -4.42
N PRO A 62 -26.18 -17.84 -3.36
CA PRO A 62 -26.60 -19.25 -3.29
C PRO A 62 -28.11 -19.34 -3.45
N ALA A 63 -28.56 -20.26 -4.32
CA ALA A 63 -29.96 -20.52 -4.64
C ALA A 63 -30.75 -20.86 -3.38
N TRP A 64 -31.63 -19.96 -2.94
CA TRP A 64 -32.54 -20.15 -1.80
C TRP A 64 -33.88 -20.78 -2.19
N GLN A 65 -34.00 -21.36 -3.36
CA GLN A 65 -35.28 -21.78 -3.92
C GLN A 65 -35.42 -23.27 -4.24
N ASP A 66 -34.69 -24.19 -3.60
CA ASP A 66 -35.03 -25.62 -3.71
C ASP A 66 -34.87 -26.36 -2.38
N VAL A 67 -35.70 -26.01 -1.40
CA VAL A 67 -35.88 -26.86 -0.21
C VAL A 67 -37.38 -26.96 0.15
N ASN A 68 -38.11 -27.65 -0.70
CA ASN A 68 -39.37 -28.29 -0.26
C ASN A 68 -39.32 -29.75 -0.64
N GLY A 69 -39.05 -30.63 0.33
CA GLY A 69 -39.31 -32.05 0.17
C GLY A 69 -38.45 -32.98 1.03
N ARG A 70 -39.03 -33.41 2.14
CA ARG A 70 -38.74 -34.67 2.85
C ARG A 70 -37.30 -34.95 3.33
N GLY A 71 -37.01 -34.49 4.55
CA GLY A 71 -35.76 -34.79 5.28
C GLY A 71 -35.63 -34.15 6.65
N SER A 72 -36.76 -33.75 7.28
CA SER A 72 -36.74 -32.76 8.39
C SER A 72 -36.42 -33.34 9.79
N ARG A 73 -36.22 -34.65 9.98
CA ARG A 73 -35.90 -35.16 11.33
C ARG A 73 -34.41 -35.39 11.59
N ARG A 74 -33.62 -35.73 10.58
CA ARG A 74 -32.16 -35.88 10.78
C ARG A 74 -31.39 -34.55 10.79
N ARG A 75 -31.85 -33.52 10.08
CA ARG A 75 -31.21 -32.18 10.07
C ARG A 75 -31.28 -31.44 11.39
N LYS A 76 -32.37 -31.60 12.17
CA LYS A 76 -32.51 -30.89 13.48
C LYS A 76 -31.53 -31.39 14.54
N VAL A 77 -31.11 -32.65 14.48
CA VAL A 77 -30.11 -33.20 15.39
C VAL A 77 -28.70 -32.72 15.04
N TRP A 78 -28.37 -32.69 13.75
CA TRP A 78 -27.03 -32.19 13.30
C TRP A 78 -26.87 -30.68 13.43
N SER A 79 -27.93 -29.87 13.27
CA SER A 79 -27.85 -28.44 13.50
C SER A 79 -27.70 -28.09 15.00
N ALA A 80 -28.29 -28.84 15.89
CA ALA A 80 -28.10 -28.67 17.33
C ALA A 80 -26.66 -29.02 17.77
N ILE A 81 -26.09 -30.09 17.20
CA ILE A 81 -24.67 -30.47 17.44
C ILE A 81 -23.73 -29.42 16.84
N GLY A 82 -24.01 -28.88 15.64
CA GLY A 82 -23.22 -27.82 15.02
C GLY A 82 -23.22 -26.51 15.79
N VAL A 83 -24.36 -26.11 16.34
CA VAL A 83 -24.48 -24.91 17.19
C VAL A 83 -23.75 -25.10 18.52
N LEU A 84 -23.86 -26.28 19.15
CA LEU A 84 -23.13 -26.57 20.39
C LEU A 84 -21.61 -26.60 20.18
N LEU A 85 -21.13 -27.15 19.03
CA LEU A 85 -19.73 -27.10 18.65
C LEU A 85 -19.26 -25.68 18.37
N ALA A 86 -20.04 -24.87 17.67
CA ALA A 86 -19.70 -23.47 17.38
C ALA A 86 -19.68 -22.63 18.66
N VAL A 87 -20.59 -22.83 19.59
CA VAL A 87 -20.60 -22.17 20.90
C VAL A 87 -19.40 -22.65 21.74
N GLY A 88 -19.09 -23.93 21.72
CA GLY A 88 -17.91 -24.49 22.41
C GLY A 88 -16.60 -23.88 21.89
N VAL A 89 -16.44 -23.78 20.58
CA VAL A 89 -15.28 -23.15 19.95
C VAL A 89 -15.22 -21.65 20.25
N ALA A 90 -16.36 -20.96 20.25
CA ALA A 90 -16.43 -19.54 20.58
C ALA A 90 -16.07 -19.27 22.06
N VAL A 91 -16.51 -20.12 22.99
CA VAL A 91 -16.16 -20.02 24.43
C VAL A 91 -14.67 -20.29 24.64
N VAL A 92 -14.08 -21.28 23.97
CA VAL A 92 -12.64 -21.55 24.03
C VAL A 92 -11.83 -20.43 23.37
N ALA A 93 -12.32 -19.84 22.30
CA ALA A 93 -11.67 -18.67 21.65
C ALA A 93 -11.72 -17.39 22.49
N LEU A 94 -12.79 -17.22 23.28
CA LEU A 94 -12.97 -16.04 24.14
C LEU A 94 -12.34 -16.18 25.55
N LYS A 95 -12.14 -17.40 26.02
CA LYS A 95 -11.50 -17.72 27.31
C LYS A 95 -10.69 -19.01 27.24
N PRO A 96 -9.49 -18.97 26.64
CA PRO A 96 -8.65 -20.16 26.48
C PRO A 96 -8.21 -20.78 27.81
N SER A 97 -8.21 -20.01 28.92
CA SER A 97 -7.85 -20.47 30.26
C SER A 97 -8.83 -21.47 30.89
N LEU A 98 -10.00 -21.70 30.29
CA LEU A 98 -10.97 -22.67 30.78
C LEU A 98 -10.75 -24.10 30.28
N ALA A 99 -9.88 -24.29 29.27
CA ALA A 99 -9.69 -25.59 28.62
C ALA A 99 -8.49 -26.40 29.09
N LEU A 100 -7.49 -25.78 29.78
CA LEU A 100 -6.28 -26.46 30.25
C LEU A 100 -5.77 -25.83 31.56
N PRO A 101 -5.80 -26.50 32.69
CA PRO A 101 -5.10 -26.05 33.88
C PRO A 101 -3.61 -26.39 33.75
N GLY A 102 -2.78 -25.36 33.58
CA GLY A 102 -1.32 -25.44 33.70
C GLY A 102 -0.55 -25.64 32.40
N SER A 103 -0.57 -24.65 31.54
CA SER A 103 0.51 -24.46 30.57
C SER A 103 0.80 -22.97 30.49
N ASP A 104 2.03 -22.61 30.87
CA ASP A 104 2.64 -21.33 30.50
C ASP A 104 2.78 -21.32 28.98
N SER A 105 1.71 -20.93 28.30
CA SER A 105 1.70 -20.87 26.83
C SER A 105 2.33 -19.57 26.41
N GLU A 106 3.48 -19.66 25.81
CA GLU A 106 4.00 -18.64 24.92
C GLU A 106 2.89 -18.16 23.97
N PRO A 107 2.68 -16.85 23.78
CA PRO A 107 1.61 -16.36 22.91
C PRO A 107 1.79 -16.89 21.50
N ALA A 108 0.82 -17.63 21.01
CA ALA A 108 0.78 -18.10 19.63
C ALA A 108 0.98 -16.91 18.67
N PRO A 109 1.73 -17.08 17.56
CA PRO A 109 1.93 -16.01 16.59
C PRO A 109 0.56 -15.51 16.12
N ALA A 110 0.32 -14.21 16.30
CA ALA A 110 -0.93 -13.60 15.94
C ALA A 110 -1.21 -13.82 14.45
N SER A 111 -2.40 -14.33 14.15
CA SER A 111 -2.85 -14.47 12.76
C SER A 111 -2.71 -13.14 12.03
N PRO A 112 -2.33 -13.15 10.73
CA PRO A 112 -2.23 -11.93 9.94
C PRO A 112 -3.50 -11.11 10.08
N LEU A 113 -3.37 -9.86 10.50
CA LEU A 113 -4.51 -8.95 10.61
C LEU A 113 -5.12 -8.76 9.22
N ALA A 114 -6.45 -8.80 9.14
CA ALA A 114 -7.15 -8.41 7.92
C ALA A 114 -6.68 -7.02 7.45
N PRO A 115 -6.69 -6.72 6.13
CA PRO A 115 -6.37 -5.39 5.64
C PRO A 115 -7.19 -4.35 6.41
N GLU A 116 -6.56 -3.30 6.87
CA GLU A 116 -7.27 -2.21 7.53
C GLU A 116 -8.11 -1.49 6.50
N THR A 117 -9.44 -1.66 6.57
CA THR A 117 -10.40 -1.13 5.59
C THR A 117 -11.14 0.10 6.12
N SER A 118 -10.99 0.42 7.41
CA SER A 118 -11.65 1.57 8.02
C SER A 118 -10.67 2.72 8.24
N ARG A 119 -11.02 3.90 7.73
CA ARG A 119 -10.31 5.14 8.03
C ARG A 119 -10.41 5.41 9.53
N PRO A 120 -9.30 5.62 10.25
CA PRO A 120 -9.38 5.94 11.67
C PRO A 120 -10.04 7.29 11.87
N SER A 121 -10.83 7.39 12.93
CA SER A 121 -11.44 8.64 13.36
C SER A 121 -10.43 9.50 14.11
N GLY A 122 -9.59 10.25 13.40
CA GLY A 122 -8.73 11.28 13.99
C GLY A 122 -7.52 10.78 14.77
N ALA A 123 -6.61 11.70 15.07
CA ALA A 123 -5.49 11.46 15.98
C ALA A 123 -6.00 11.29 17.44
N PRO A 124 -5.31 10.51 18.30
CA PRO A 124 -5.67 10.43 19.71
C PRO A 124 -5.68 11.82 20.34
N ALA A 125 -6.80 12.19 20.97
CA ALA A 125 -7.00 13.53 21.52
C ALA A 125 -6.27 13.76 22.85
N ASP A 126 -5.71 12.71 23.45
CA ASP A 126 -5.07 12.75 24.76
C ASP A 126 -3.62 12.24 24.75
N ALA A 127 -2.83 12.71 25.72
CA ALA A 127 -1.44 12.32 25.90
C ALA A 127 -1.25 10.82 26.19
N ALA A 128 -2.27 10.12 26.64
CA ALA A 128 -2.21 8.69 26.93
C ALA A 128 -2.11 7.84 25.64
N GLY A 129 -2.55 8.38 24.51
CA GLY A 129 -2.44 7.77 23.19
C GLY A 129 -1.17 8.13 22.42
N LEU A 130 -0.31 9.00 22.94
CA LEU A 130 0.93 9.40 22.25
C LEU A 130 2.02 8.35 22.39
N PRO A 131 2.87 8.20 21.36
CA PRO A 131 4.03 7.33 21.43
C PRO A 131 5.06 7.85 22.44
N THR A 132 5.71 6.95 23.15
CA THR A 132 6.83 7.23 24.05
C THR A 132 7.98 6.28 23.76
N ARG A 133 9.17 6.57 24.27
CA ARG A 133 10.34 5.66 24.10
C ARG A 133 10.05 4.25 24.63
N GLN A 134 9.25 4.08 25.68
CA GLN A 134 8.88 2.77 26.24
C GLN A 134 7.76 2.09 25.42
N ARG A 135 6.93 2.88 24.77
CA ARG A 135 5.78 2.40 23.98
C ARG A 135 5.69 3.15 22.65
N PRO A 136 6.66 2.94 21.74
CA PRO A 136 6.81 3.78 20.55
C PRO A 136 5.70 3.60 19.50
N PHE A 137 4.91 2.54 19.58
CA PHE A 137 3.81 2.28 18.64
C PHE A 137 2.42 2.56 19.22
N THR A 138 2.33 3.11 20.43
CA THR A 138 1.04 3.47 21.06
C THR A 138 0.27 4.43 20.14
N GLY A 139 -1.05 4.23 20.04
CA GLY A 139 -1.94 5.05 19.21
C GLY A 139 -1.88 4.74 17.71
N SER A 140 -1.10 3.74 17.29
CA SER A 140 -1.02 3.35 15.87
C SER A 140 -1.43 1.89 15.63
N PRO A 141 -1.92 1.55 14.44
CA PRO A 141 -2.18 0.17 14.03
C PRO A 141 -0.95 -0.72 14.13
N ALA A 142 0.25 -0.16 13.93
CA ALA A 142 1.51 -0.86 13.96
C ALA A 142 1.85 -1.48 15.33
N ALA A 143 1.19 -1.05 16.42
CA ALA A 143 1.34 -1.68 17.73
C ALA A 143 1.07 -3.19 17.72
N ARG A 144 0.23 -3.65 16.80
CA ARG A 144 -0.15 -5.07 16.64
C ARG A 144 0.56 -5.79 15.50
N TRP A 145 1.45 -5.13 14.78
CA TRP A 145 2.16 -5.72 13.66
C TRP A 145 3.37 -6.52 14.14
N ALA A 146 3.75 -7.51 13.38
CA ALA A 146 5.02 -8.21 13.56
C ALA A 146 6.21 -7.26 13.29
N ALA A 147 7.40 -7.63 13.73
CA ALA A 147 8.58 -6.80 13.62
C ALA A 147 9.68 -7.45 12.77
N GLY A 148 10.46 -6.60 12.10
CA GLY A 148 11.68 -6.97 11.42
C GLY A 148 11.49 -7.96 10.24
N ALA A 149 12.56 -8.63 9.86
CA ALA A 149 12.60 -9.56 8.73
C ALA A 149 11.66 -10.77 8.88
N ALA A 150 11.32 -11.16 10.13
CA ALA A 150 10.40 -12.26 10.40
C ALA A 150 8.95 -11.93 9.93
N ALA A 151 8.58 -10.65 9.91
CA ALA A 151 7.28 -10.20 9.43
C ALA A 151 7.12 -10.29 7.89
N ILE A 152 8.21 -10.49 7.16
CA ILE A 152 8.20 -10.64 5.71
C ILE A 152 8.09 -12.14 5.40
N GLU A 153 6.85 -12.62 5.30
CA GLU A 153 6.58 -14.02 4.98
C GLU A 153 6.71 -14.28 3.48
N VAL A 154 7.37 -15.40 3.16
CA VAL A 154 7.52 -15.86 1.77
C VAL A 154 6.39 -16.83 1.47
N PRO A 155 5.56 -16.59 0.43
CA PRO A 155 4.48 -17.49 0.08
C PRO A 155 5.01 -18.82 -0.46
N LYS A 156 4.15 -19.84 -0.45
CA LYS A 156 4.47 -21.12 -1.06
C LYS A 156 4.70 -20.92 -2.57
N ALA A 157 5.86 -21.36 -3.04
CA ALA A 157 6.20 -21.29 -4.45
C ALA A 157 5.50 -22.39 -5.25
N GLU A 158 4.82 -21.99 -6.31
CA GLU A 158 4.18 -22.86 -7.30
C GLU A 158 4.71 -22.51 -8.70
N SER A 159 4.59 -23.41 -9.66
CA SER A 159 4.98 -23.11 -11.04
C SER A 159 3.97 -22.15 -11.68
N VAL A 160 4.46 -21.11 -12.34
CA VAL A 160 3.64 -20.07 -12.98
C VAL A 160 4.17 -19.81 -14.40
N SER A 161 3.30 -19.83 -15.41
CA SER A 161 3.61 -19.47 -16.80
C SER A 161 4.84 -20.19 -17.40
N GLY A 162 5.12 -21.43 -17.00
CA GLY A 162 6.31 -22.17 -17.45
C GLY A 162 7.53 -22.00 -16.55
N VAL A 163 7.56 -21.00 -15.67
CA VAL A 163 8.62 -20.84 -14.67
C VAL A 163 8.47 -21.88 -13.56
N SER A 164 9.53 -22.61 -13.25
CA SER A 164 9.47 -23.69 -12.27
C SER A 164 9.29 -23.17 -10.82
N ALA A 165 8.61 -23.95 -9.97
CA ALA A 165 8.44 -23.64 -8.55
C ALA A 165 9.78 -23.46 -7.81
N ALA A 166 10.83 -24.18 -8.22
CA ALA A 166 12.16 -24.03 -7.63
C ALA A 166 12.75 -22.64 -7.89
N ARG A 167 12.62 -22.15 -9.13
CA ARG A 167 13.08 -20.81 -9.53
C ARG A 167 12.27 -19.72 -8.81
N ILE A 168 10.95 -19.85 -8.78
CA ILE A 168 10.07 -18.90 -8.05
C ILE A 168 10.46 -18.86 -6.56
N ARG A 169 10.71 -20.01 -5.94
CA ARG A 169 11.15 -20.07 -4.54
C ARG A 169 12.45 -19.32 -4.30
N THR A 170 13.43 -19.48 -5.18
CA THR A 170 14.70 -18.76 -5.11
C THR A 170 14.48 -17.26 -5.27
N ALA A 171 13.71 -16.84 -6.27
CA ALA A 171 13.44 -15.44 -6.52
C ALA A 171 12.66 -14.78 -5.36
N LEU A 172 11.66 -15.45 -4.78
CA LEU A 172 10.93 -14.99 -3.60
C LEU A 172 11.87 -14.74 -2.40
N ARG A 173 12.80 -15.67 -2.15
CA ARG A 173 13.79 -15.52 -1.08
C ARG A 173 14.71 -14.33 -1.35
N LEU A 174 15.26 -14.21 -2.57
CA LEU A 174 16.14 -13.10 -2.94
C LEU A 174 15.40 -11.75 -2.90
N THR A 175 14.13 -11.72 -3.28
CA THR A 175 13.27 -10.51 -3.15
C THR A 175 13.09 -10.14 -1.68
N LYS A 176 12.84 -11.11 -0.80
CA LYS A 176 12.81 -10.86 0.65
C LYS A 176 14.14 -10.31 1.14
N ASP A 177 15.26 -10.94 0.77
CA ASP A 177 16.59 -10.52 1.18
C ASP A 177 16.89 -9.07 0.73
N PHE A 178 16.48 -8.70 -0.49
CA PHE A 178 16.58 -7.34 -1.01
C PHE A 178 15.75 -6.35 -0.19
N VAL A 179 14.48 -6.66 0.06
CA VAL A 179 13.56 -5.80 0.82
C VAL A 179 14.08 -5.59 2.25
N VAL A 180 14.63 -6.64 2.88
CA VAL A 180 15.25 -6.57 4.22
C VAL A 180 16.50 -5.70 4.19
N ALA A 181 17.42 -5.95 3.26
CA ALA A 181 18.67 -5.20 3.17
C ALA A 181 18.44 -3.71 2.83
N ALA A 182 17.40 -3.41 2.07
CA ALA A 182 17.07 -2.03 1.67
C ALA A 182 16.36 -1.21 2.77
N ASN A 183 15.61 -1.88 3.68
CA ASN A 183 14.70 -1.17 4.58
C ASN A 183 14.85 -1.55 6.07
N LEU A 184 15.59 -2.58 6.41
CA LEU A 184 15.73 -3.05 7.80
C LEU A 184 17.19 -3.18 8.27
N ASP A 185 18.15 -3.05 7.37
CA ASP A 185 19.56 -3.04 7.72
C ASP A 185 19.89 -1.76 8.49
N ARG A 186 20.35 -1.93 9.74
CA ARG A 186 20.57 -0.79 10.65
C ARG A 186 21.67 0.15 10.16
N GLU A 187 22.68 -0.35 9.50
CA GLU A 187 23.77 0.47 8.95
C GLU A 187 23.24 1.30 7.77
N VAL A 188 22.42 0.69 6.91
CA VAL A 188 21.77 1.39 5.79
C VAL A 188 20.79 2.44 6.31
N LEU A 189 20.02 2.13 7.36
CA LEU A 189 19.12 3.10 8.00
C LEU A 189 19.84 4.33 8.50
N TYR A 190 21.11 4.22 8.88
CA TYR A 190 21.95 5.34 9.34
C TYR A 190 22.93 5.85 8.28
N GLY A 191 22.65 5.60 7.00
CA GLY A 191 23.31 6.23 5.89
C GLY A 191 24.50 5.47 5.30
N ALA A 192 24.81 4.25 5.77
CA ALA A 192 25.79 3.40 5.09
C ALA A 192 25.34 3.04 3.67
N GLU A 193 26.29 2.68 2.80
CA GLU A 193 25.98 2.19 1.48
C GLU A 193 25.26 0.83 1.55
N PRO A 194 24.13 0.63 0.80
CA PRO A 194 23.33 -0.59 0.85
C PRO A 194 23.92 -1.71 -0.03
N GLU A 195 25.19 -2.03 0.17
CA GLU A 195 25.94 -2.98 -0.67
C GLU A 195 25.27 -4.35 -0.75
N ALA A 196 24.69 -4.84 0.36
CA ALA A 196 23.98 -6.11 0.40
C ALA A 196 22.76 -6.11 -0.52
N ALA A 197 21.99 -5.02 -0.57
CA ALA A 197 20.85 -4.87 -1.47
C ALA A 197 21.30 -4.70 -2.93
N LEU A 198 22.29 -3.85 -3.18
CA LEU A 198 22.84 -3.63 -4.53
C LEU A 198 23.43 -4.91 -5.12
N ALA A 199 24.08 -5.73 -4.30
CA ALA A 199 24.63 -7.02 -4.74
C ALA A 199 23.57 -8.03 -5.15
N LEU A 200 22.32 -7.91 -4.69
CA LEU A 200 21.23 -8.80 -5.10
C LEU A 200 20.68 -8.47 -6.48
N VAL A 201 20.82 -7.23 -6.95
CA VAL A 201 20.35 -6.81 -8.27
C VAL A 201 21.22 -7.44 -9.36
N ASP A 202 20.58 -7.87 -10.46
CA ASP A 202 21.28 -8.49 -11.59
C ASP A 202 22.29 -7.49 -12.21
N PRO A 203 23.58 -7.86 -12.33
CA PRO A 203 24.60 -7.00 -12.92
C PRO A 203 24.38 -6.68 -14.39
N LEU A 204 23.47 -7.37 -15.07
CA LEU A 204 23.04 -7.03 -16.43
C LEU A 204 22.18 -5.76 -16.46
N GLN A 205 21.59 -5.36 -15.34
CA GLN A 205 20.86 -4.09 -15.18
C GLN A 205 21.82 -2.92 -14.90
N LYS A 206 22.77 -2.70 -15.79
CA LYS A 206 23.88 -1.76 -15.61
C LYS A 206 23.41 -0.33 -15.37
N ASP A 207 22.45 0.12 -16.17
CA ASP A 207 21.93 1.50 -16.09
C ASP A 207 21.17 1.70 -14.78
N TYR A 208 20.31 0.77 -14.40
CA TYR A 208 19.58 0.79 -13.13
C TYR A 208 20.53 0.83 -11.92
N LEU A 209 21.57 -0.01 -11.91
CA LEU A 209 22.59 -0.01 -10.85
C LEU A 209 23.40 1.29 -10.83
N ALA A 210 23.68 1.87 -12.00
CA ALA A 210 24.39 3.15 -12.10
C ALA A 210 23.53 4.29 -11.54
N ASP A 211 22.23 4.29 -11.85
CA ASP A 211 21.27 5.27 -11.34
C ASP A 211 21.13 5.18 -9.81
N LEU A 212 20.97 3.98 -9.27
CA LEU A 212 20.93 3.77 -7.81
C LEU A 212 22.20 4.28 -7.11
N ARG A 213 23.38 3.94 -7.64
CA ARG A 213 24.66 4.44 -7.09
C ARG A 213 24.81 5.95 -7.26
N SER A 214 24.30 6.52 -8.34
CA SER A 214 24.27 7.97 -8.54
C SER A 214 23.38 8.66 -7.52
N ALA A 215 22.17 8.13 -7.28
CA ALA A 215 21.25 8.61 -6.26
C ALA A 215 21.88 8.62 -4.86
N LEU A 216 22.54 7.52 -4.49
CA LEU A 216 23.23 7.38 -3.20
C LEU A 216 24.35 8.41 -2.99
N ARG A 217 25.11 8.73 -4.05
CA ARG A 217 26.24 9.69 -3.97
C ARG A 217 25.84 11.14 -4.13
N ARG A 218 24.79 11.40 -4.91
CA ARG A 218 24.32 12.75 -5.25
C ARG A 218 22.80 12.74 -5.36
N PRO A 219 22.11 12.70 -4.24
CA PRO A 219 20.66 12.74 -4.22
C PRO A 219 20.13 14.03 -4.84
N THR A 220 19.01 13.92 -5.51
CA THR A 220 18.24 15.05 -6.05
C THR A 220 16.76 14.67 -6.01
N ALA A 221 15.84 15.62 -6.03
CA ALA A 221 14.41 15.35 -6.05
C ALA A 221 13.98 14.36 -7.14
N LYS A 222 14.67 14.32 -8.30
CA LYS A 222 14.39 13.37 -9.39
C LYS A 222 15.10 12.02 -9.26
N ASN A 223 16.17 11.97 -8.49
CA ASN A 223 16.97 10.77 -8.29
C ASN A 223 17.31 10.63 -6.81
N ASP A 224 16.28 10.33 -6.03
CA ASP A 224 16.36 10.22 -4.59
C ASP A 224 16.48 8.74 -4.18
N PRO A 225 17.54 8.37 -3.43
CA PRO A 225 17.71 6.98 -2.99
C PRO A 225 16.61 6.53 -2.00
N THR A 226 15.89 7.46 -1.37
CA THR A 226 14.80 7.13 -0.44
C THR A 226 13.63 6.45 -1.13
N TRP A 227 13.52 6.50 -2.45
CA TRP A 227 12.56 5.69 -3.22
C TRP A 227 12.84 4.17 -3.16
N THR A 228 14.08 3.80 -2.86
CA THR A 228 14.49 2.39 -2.79
C THR A 228 14.94 1.98 -1.40
N PHE A 229 15.70 2.85 -0.74
CA PHE A 229 16.33 2.57 0.55
C PHE A 229 15.75 3.48 1.63
N THR A 230 15.45 2.95 2.80
CA THR A 230 15.10 3.78 3.95
C THR A 230 16.37 4.25 4.64
N ARG A 231 16.52 5.57 4.76
CA ARG A 231 17.71 6.21 5.32
C ARG A 231 17.32 7.41 6.17
N PHE A 232 17.93 7.56 7.33
CA PHE A 232 17.75 8.66 8.26
C PHE A 232 19.07 9.36 8.53
N ASP A 233 19.01 10.59 9.03
CA ASP A 233 20.20 11.28 9.52
C ASP A 233 20.47 10.89 10.97
N PRO A 234 21.60 10.23 11.29
CA PRO A 234 21.93 9.85 12.66
C PRO A 234 22.23 11.06 13.56
N ASP A 235 22.55 12.20 12.98
CA ASP A 235 22.77 13.44 13.74
C ASP A 235 21.44 14.08 14.14
N GLU A 236 20.36 13.81 13.42
CA GLU A 236 19.01 14.30 13.70
C GLU A 236 18.19 13.35 14.54
N VAL A 237 18.17 12.05 14.16
CA VAL A 237 17.28 11.07 14.76
C VAL A 237 17.96 9.73 15.06
N GLU A 238 17.43 9.08 16.07
CA GLU A 238 17.79 7.71 16.45
C GLU A 238 16.55 6.80 16.50
N LEU A 239 16.72 5.53 16.13
CA LEU A 239 15.67 4.53 16.26
C LEU A 239 15.38 4.25 17.74
N VAL A 240 14.12 4.30 18.12
CA VAL A 240 13.69 3.94 19.46
C VAL A 240 13.57 2.42 19.57
N GLY A 241 14.52 1.83 20.30
CA GLY A 241 14.61 0.37 20.43
C GLY A 241 15.21 -0.30 19.20
N THR A 242 14.82 -1.55 18.96
CA THR A 242 15.37 -2.39 17.88
C THR A 242 14.30 -2.85 16.88
N GLU A 243 13.04 -2.54 17.15
CA GLU A 243 11.92 -3.04 16.37
C GLU A 243 11.48 -2.03 15.31
N VAL A 244 11.43 -2.47 14.07
CA VAL A 244 10.69 -1.82 12.98
C VAL A 244 9.47 -2.69 12.72
N LYS A 245 8.28 -2.13 12.83
CA LYS A 245 7.05 -2.88 12.56
C LYS A 245 6.82 -2.98 11.06
N VAL A 246 6.45 -4.18 10.63
CA VAL A 246 6.31 -4.48 9.21
C VAL A 246 4.98 -5.16 8.94
N ARG A 247 4.31 -4.76 7.87
CA ARG A 247 3.09 -5.40 7.40
C ARG A 247 3.04 -5.40 5.88
N GLY A 248 2.71 -6.52 5.31
CA GLY A 248 2.60 -6.63 3.87
C GLY A 248 2.47 -8.06 3.39
N ARG A 249 2.66 -8.24 2.11
CA ARG A 249 2.64 -9.55 1.46
C ARG A 249 3.47 -9.56 0.20
N MET A 250 3.89 -10.77 -0.20
CA MET A 250 4.37 -11.06 -1.54
C MET A 250 3.30 -11.83 -2.31
N THR A 251 3.17 -11.54 -3.59
CA THR A 251 2.37 -12.30 -4.56
C THR A 251 3.24 -12.71 -5.74
N VAL A 252 2.81 -13.77 -6.43
CA VAL A 252 3.41 -14.20 -7.69
C VAL A 252 2.30 -14.25 -8.72
N GLU A 253 2.49 -13.54 -9.82
CA GLU A 253 1.50 -13.41 -10.89
C GLU A 253 2.11 -13.81 -12.23
N PRO A 254 1.32 -14.34 -13.17
CA PRO A 254 1.79 -14.58 -14.53
C PRO A 254 2.13 -13.26 -15.23
N ASP A 255 3.24 -13.22 -15.95
CA ASP A 255 3.68 -12.07 -16.75
C ASP A 255 4.01 -12.49 -18.20
N GLY A 256 3.10 -13.22 -18.83
CA GLY A 256 3.28 -13.78 -20.16
C GLY A 256 3.90 -15.17 -20.16
N ALA A 257 4.21 -15.69 -21.35
CA ALA A 257 4.84 -17.00 -21.50
C ALA A 257 6.29 -16.98 -21.00
N GLY A 258 6.66 -17.98 -20.20
CA GLY A 258 8.03 -18.09 -19.66
C GLY A 258 8.39 -17.04 -18.61
N LYS A 259 7.40 -16.25 -18.11
CA LYS A 259 7.63 -15.20 -17.12
C LYS A 259 6.61 -15.20 -15.99
N ALA A 260 7.09 -14.81 -14.82
CA ALA A 260 6.27 -14.49 -13.65
C ALA A 260 6.76 -13.19 -13.02
N MET A 261 5.86 -12.43 -12.42
CA MET A 261 6.13 -11.23 -11.64
C MET A 261 5.98 -11.52 -10.16
N ILE A 262 7.00 -11.25 -9.36
CA ILE A 262 6.89 -11.18 -7.90
C ILE A 262 6.61 -9.74 -7.53
N ARG A 263 5.53 -9.51 -6.77
CA ARG A 263 5.21 -8.21 -6.19
C ARG A 263 5.31 -8.30 -4.68
N ALA A 264 6.27 -7.59 -4.10
CA ALA A 264 6.47 -7.45 -2.65
C ALA A 264 5.96 -6.07 -2.23
N ASP A 265 4.84 -6.02 -1.50
CA ASP A 265 4.18 -4.79 -1.05
C ASP A 265 4.18 -4.78 0.48
N TYR A 266 5.06 -3.97 1.07
CA TYR A 266 5.26 -3.89 2.52
C TYR A 266 5.27 -2.46 3.02
N THR A 267 4.67 -2.26 4.19
CA THR A 267 4.72 -1.01 4.96
C THR A 267 5.60 -1.24 6.19
N PHE A 268 6.55 -0.33 6.38
CA PHE A 268 7.49 -0.29 7.50
C PHE A 268 7.16 0.91 8.38
N VAL A 269 7.20 0.73 9.70
CA VAL A 269 6.97 1.82 10.66
C VAL A 269 8.19 1.91 11.57
N TYR A 270 8.89 3.03 11.46
CA TYR A 270 10.13 3.33 12.17
C TYR A 270 9.82 4.28 13.33
N PRO A 271 9.98 3.85 14.59
CA PRO A 271 9.85 4.75 15.72
C PRO A 271 11.16 5.50 15.93
N LEU A 272 11.10 6.82 15.91
CA LEU A 272 12.27 7.70 15.90
C LEU A 272 12.15 8.73 17.03
N ALA A 273 13.28 9.07 17.63
CA ALA A 273 13.42 10.16 18.58
C ALA A 273 14.54 11.10 18.12
N LYS A 274 14.51 12.37 18.51
CA LYS A 274 15.60 13.30 18.21
C LYS A 274 16.88 12.84 18.90
N THR A 275 17.99 12.86 18.17
CA THR A 275 19.31 12.50 18.68
C THR A 275 19.71 13.47 19.80
N GLY A 276 20.17 12.93 20.93
CA GLY A 276 20.62 13.72 22.07
C GLY A 276 19.53 14.40 22.89
N GLY A 277 18.22 14.14 22.63
CA GLY A 277 17.21 14.83 23.42
C GLY A 277 15.79 14.31 23.39
N GLY A 278 15.14 14.43 24.57
CA GLY A 278 13.68 14.32 24.71
C GLY A 278 13.10 12.92 24.71
N ASP A 279 11.83 12.84 25.21
CA ASP A 279 11.03 11.60 25.23
C ASP A 279 10.05 11.54 24.08
N GLU A 280 10.03 12.57 23.22
CA GLU A 280 9.13 12.63 22.09
C GLU A 280 9.53 11.59 21.03
N VAL A 281 8.54 10.87 20.53
CA VAL A 281 8.70 9.86 19.50
C VAL A 281 7.84 10.24 18.30
N ALA A 282 8.46 10.33 17.15
CA ALA A 282 7.80 10.37 15.84
C ALA A 282 7.86 9.00 15.17
N ARG A 283 7.01 8.79 14.18
CA ARG A 283 7.05 7.58 13.35
C ARG A 283 7.12 7.96 11.88
N ALA A 284 8.17 7.53 11.20
CA ALA A 284 8.20 7.52 9.74
C ALA A 284 7.52 6.24 9.26
N ILE A 285 6.64 6.37 8.27
CA ILE A 285 5.90 5.24 7.71
C ILE A 285 6.25 5.16 6.23
N VAL A 286 6.87 4.04 5.84
CA VAL A 286 7.38 3.83 4.50
C VAL A 286 6.72 2.62 3.89
N ARG A 287 5.98 2.80 2.80
CA ARG A 287 5.45 1.70 1.99
C ARG A 287 6.33 1.51 0.77
N ARG A 288 6.70 0.26 0.49
CA ARG A 288 7.49 -0.15 -0.67
C ARG A 288 6.74 -1.21 -1.46
N VAL A 289 6.70 -1.01 -2.76
CA VAL A 289 6.22 -1.98 -3.72
C VAL A 289 7.36 -2.31 -4.65
N VAL A 290 7.93 -3.51 -4.47
CA VAL A 290 9.05 -4.01 -5.29
C VAL A 290 8.51 -5.07 -6.24
N GLU A 291 8.67 -4.85 -7.53
CA GLU A 291 8.30 -5.77 -8.59
C GLU A 291 9.57 -6.37 -9.21
N VAL A 292 9.61 -7.70 -9.23
CA VAL A 292 10.76 -8.48 -9.69
C VAL A 292 10.33 -9.45 -10.77
N ASP A 293 10.97 -9.37 -11.93
CA ASP A 293 10.78 -10.33 -13.01
C ASP A 293 11.47 -11.65 -12.70
N VAL A 294 10.75 -12.74 -12.93
CA VAL A 294 11.27 -14.10 -12.84
C VAL A 294 11.03 -14.79 -14.17
N ALA A 295 12.09 -15.06 -14.91
CA ALA A 295 12.00 -15.59 -16.24
C ALA A 295 12.63 -16.98 -16.39
N ASP A 296 12.19 -17.74 -17.39
CA ASP A 296 12.84 -18.99 -17.77
C ASP A 296 14.22 -18.70 -18.39
N PRO A 297 15.33 -19.27 -17.87
CA PRO A 297 16.67 -19.05 -18.39
C PRO A 297 16.88 -19.62 -19.80
N ALA A 298 16.00 -20.51 -20.28
CA ALA A 298 16.04 -20.98 -21.65
C ALA A 298 15.65 -19.90 -22.66
N GLU A 299 14.81 -18.94 -22.24
CA GLU A 299 14.29 -17.89 -23.11
C GLU A 299 14.88 -16.51 -22.79
N TYR A 300 15.26 -16.28 -21.54
CA TYR A 300 15.69 -14.96 -21.06
C TYR A 300 17.04 -15.00 -20.36
N ARG A 301 17.85 -13.98 -20.58
CA ARG A 301 19.14 -13.84 -19.92
C ARG A 301 18.95 -13.27 -18.51
N GLY A 302 19.62 -13.87 -17.54
CA GLY A 302 19.68 -13.41 -16.16
C GLY A 302 20.83 -14.08 -15.43
N THR A 303 21.31 -13.43 -14.38
CA THR A 303 22.40 -13.95 -13.55
C THR A 303 21.83 -14.81 -12.43
N GLU A 304 22.34 -16.02 -12.25
CA GLU A 304 21.91 -16.89 -11.17
C GLU A 304 22.18 -16.25 -9.79
N GLY A 305 21.23 -16.39 -8.88
CA GLY A 305 21.33 -15.82 -7.52
C GLY A 305 21.15 -14.30 -7.48
N ARG A 306 20.60 -13.70 -8.53
CA ARG A 306 20.25 -12.27 -8.62
C ARG A 306 18.79 -12.10 -8.94
N ILE A 307 18.27 -10.88 -8.65
CA ILE A 307 16.92 -10.47 -9.00
C ILE A 307 16.96 -9.46 -10.16
N TRP A 308 16.00 -9.57 -11.05
CA TRP A 308 15.75 -8.54 -12.05
C TRP A 308 14.68 -7.61 -11.54
N VAL A 309 15.06 -6.44 -11.06
CA VAL A 309 14.13 -5.44 -10.56
C VAL A 309 13.42 -4.80 -11.74
N TYR A 310 12.11 -5.03 -11.83
CA TYR A 310 11.30 -4.42 -12.88
C TYR A 310 10.91 -2.99 -12.49
N ARG A 311 10.42 -2.80 -11.27
CA ARG A 311 10.00 -1.50 -10.76
C ARG A 311 10.05 -1.47 -9.23
N ILE A 312 10.33 -0.28 -8.69
CA ILE A 312 10.13 0.02 -7.29
C ILE A 312 9.28 1.28 -7.19
N ASP A 313 8.17 1.19 -6.48
CA ASP A 313 7.34 2.31 -6.09
C ASP A 313 7.30 2.42 -4.58
N GLY A 314 7.00 3.60 -4.07
CA GLY A 314 6.95 3.82 -2.64
C GLY A 314 6.11 5.02 -2.27
N GLU A 315 5.78 5.07 -1.00
CA GLU A 315 5.15 6.21 -0.34
C GLU A 315 5.86 6.40 1.00
N ILE A 316 6.28 7.62 1.29
CA ILE A 316 6.90 8.00 2.55
C ILE A 316 5.96 8.97 3.23
N SER A 317 5.63 8.70 4.48
CA SER A 317 4.74 9.52 5.28
C SER A 317 5.42 9.95 6.56
N ASN A 318 5.14 11.16 6.97
CA ASN A 318 5.82 11.88 8.04
C ASN A 318 7.30 12.14 7.70
N ASP A 319 7.50 12.84 6.61
CA ASP A 319 8.79 13.26 6.08
C ASP A 319 8.72 14.74 5.71
N ASP A 320 9.78 15.47 5.98
CA ASP A 320 9.98 16.83 5.44
C ASP A 320 10.45 16.71 3.98
N CYS A 321 9.50 16.59 3.09
CA CYS A 321 9.74 16.36 1.66
C CYS A 321 10.38 17.55 0.92
N GLU A 322 10.59 18.70 1.59
CA GLU A 322 11.26 19.86 0.99
C GLU A 322 12.78 19.73 1.00
N ILE A 323 13.35 18.89 1.88
CA ILE A 323 14.80 18.79 2.06
C ILE A 323 15.47 18.06 0.89
N GLY A 324 15.00 16.87 0.50
CA GLY A 324 15.45 16.16 -0.72
C GLY A 324 16.94 15.82 -0.78
N ASP A 325 17.57 15.51 0.35
CA ASP A 325 18.99 15.19 0.47
C ASP A 325 19.31 13.69 0.43
N GLY A 326 18.30 12.88 0.14
CA GLY A 326 18.39 11.41 0.08
C GLY A 326 18.25 10.73 1.44
N ARG A 327 17.63 11.42 2.39
CA ARG A 327 17.28 10.93 3.72
C ARG A 327 15.82 11.27 4.04
N ILE A 328 15.26 10.57 5.00
CA ILE A 328 13.91 10.81 5.51
C ILE A 328 14.04 11.64 6.77
N HIS A 329 13.37 12.79 6.81
CA HIS A 329 13.38 13.76 7.91
C HIS A 329 12.02 13.75 8.63
N PRO A 330 11.84 12.93 9.67
CA PRO A 330 10.56 12.80 10.33
C PRO A 330 10.20 14.06 11.11
N LEU A 331 9.00 14.57 10.89
CA LEU A 331 8.45 15.69 11.62
C LEU A 331 7.95 15.23 12.99
N PHE A 332 8.39 15.91 14.03
CA PHE A 332 7.93 15.71 15.39
C PHE A 332 6.74 16.61 15.68
N ARG A 333 5.88 16.21 16.62
CA ARG A 333 4.72 17.02 17.00
C ARG A 333 5.10 18.44 17.44
N SER A 334 6.23 18.58 18.15
CA SER A 334 6.77 19.87 18.55
C SER A 334 7.08 20.76 17.34
N ASP A 335 7.55 20.19 16.25
CA ASP A 335 7.86 20.89 15.01
C ASP A 335 6.57 21.31 14.30
N LEU A 336 5.60 20.42 14.21
CA LEU A 336 4.29 20.66 13.58
C LEU A 336 3.48 21.76 14.30
N MET A 337 3.62 21.90 15.62
CA MET A 337 2.94 22.97 16.38
C MET A 337 3.52 24.36 16.11
N SER A 338 4.72 24.44 15.54
CA SER A 338 5.45 25.69 15.28
C SER A 338 5.47 26.05 13.79
N GLY A 339 5.07 25.15 12.91
CA GLY A 339 5.07 25.31 11.46
C GLY A 339 3.75 25.84 10.90
N PRO A 340 3.72 26.19 9.60
CA PRO A 340 2.49 26.54 8.91
C PRO A 340 1.52 25.33 8.87
N GLU A 341 0.21 25.62 8.89
CA GLU A 341 -0.78 24.58 8.70
C GLU A 341 -0.63 23.95 7.31
N SER A 342 -0.43 22.63 7.27
CA SER A 342 -0.40 21.91 6.00
C SER A 342 -1.79 21.87 5.38
N SER A 343 -1.88 22.21 4.09
CA SER A 343 -3.11 22.19 3.31
C SER A 343 -3.13 20.96 2.41
N GLY A 344 -4.27 20.30 2.30
CA GLY A 344 -4.48 19.16 1.41
C GLY A 344 -5.34 18.07 2.03
N GLU A 345 -5.79 17.12 1.22
CA GLU A 345 -6.52 15.95 1.71
C GLU A 345 -5.58 15.05 2.53
N ALA A 346 -5.93 14.81 3.79
CA ALA A 346 -5.14 13.97 4.68
C ALA A 346 -5.20 12.50 4.26
N ILE A 347 -4.04 11.92 3.97
CA ILE A 347 -3.89 10.52 3.60
C ILE A 347 -3.63 9.68 4.84
N ASP A 348 -4.28 8.50 4.94
CA ASP A 348 -3.95 7.51 5.96
C ASP A 348 -2.80 6.61 5.47
N PRO A 349 -1.59 6.72 6.03
CA PRO A 349 -0.44 5.93 5.59
C PRO A 349 -0.56 4.43 5.93
N TYR A 350 -1.52 4.05 6.76
CA TYR A 350 -1.82 2.67 7.07
C TYR A 350 -2.87 2.05 6.14
N ASP A 351 -3.51 2.86 5.29
CA ASP A 351 -4.48 2.37 4.30
C ASP A 351 -3.76 1.71 3.12
N ARG A 352 -3.75 0.39 3.13
CA ARG A 352 -3.14 -0.43 2.09
C ARG A 352 -4.07 -0.77 0.92
N SER A 353 -5.33 -0.33 0.98
CA SER A 353 -6.29 -0.54 -0.12
C SER A 353 -6.01 0.38 -1.31
N ARG A 354 -5.28 1.48 -1.08
CA ARG A 354 -4.85 2.40 -2.14
C ARG A 354 -3.66 1.83 -2.92
N GLY A 355 -3.65 2.08 -4.22
CA GLY A 355 -2.45 1.90 -5.03
C GLY A 355 -1.35 2.88 -4.60
N VAL A 356 -0.09 2.47 -4.73
CA VAL A 356 1.05 3.38 -4.65
C VAL A 356 1.32 3.85 -6.07
N ASP A 357 1.27 5.15 -6.28
CA ASP A 357 1.55 5.76 -7.58
C ASP A 357 2.65 6.81 -7.41
N ARG A 358 3.68 6.75 -8.26
CA ARG A 358 4.77 7.74 -8.31
C ARG A 358 4.32 9.16 -8.72
N GLY A 359 3.04 9.33 -9.03
CA GLY A 359 2.55 10.52 -9.74
C GLY A 359 2.36 11.77 -8.91
N THR A 360 2.49 11.76 -7.60
CA THR A 360 2.31 12.95 -6.78
C THR A 360 3.61 13.29 -6.06
N GLU A 361 4.42 14.14 -6.69
CA GLU A 361 5.56 14.80 -6.06
C GLU A 361 5.11 15.90 -5.05
N GLU A 362 3.83 15.96 -4.71
CA GLU A 362 3.30 16.94 -3.78
C GLU A 362 3.40 16.45 -2.34
N CYS A 363 3.94 17.30 -1.50
CA CYS A 363 3.95 17.10 -0.05
C CYS A 363 2.53 17.06 0.47
N GLY A 364 2.07 15.87 0.88
CA GLY A 364 0.72 15.64 1.36
C GLY A 364 0.63 15.70 2.89
N THR A 365 -0.60 15.89 3.39
CA THR A 365 -0.89 15.80 4.82
C THR A 365 -1.22 14.35 5.18
N VAL A 366 -0.74 13.88 6.35
CA VAL A 366 -1.10 12.57 6.88
C VAL A 366 -2.14 12.69 7.98
N SER A 367 -3.10 11.77 7.99
CA SER A 367 -4.19 11.77 8.99
C SER A 367 -3.73 11.27 10.35
N ARG A 368 -2.64 10.49 10.39
CA ARG A 368 -2.00 9.92 11.59
C ARG A 368 -0.61 9.37 11.27
N THR A 369 0.23 9.31 12.26
CA THR A 369 1.54 8.67 12.21
C THR A 369 1.71 7.60 13.26
#